data_8e0f9b0ed539e4a26b9ec325f8572c8e
#
_entry.id   8e0f9b0ed539e4a26b9ec325f8572c8e
#
_cell.length_a   1.000
_cell.length_b   1.000
_cell.length_c   1.000
_cell.angle_alpha   90.00
_cell.angle_beta   90.00
_cell.angle_gamma   90.00
#
_symmetry.space_group_name_H-M   'P 1'
#
loop_
_entity.id
_entity.type
_entity.pdbx_description
1 polymer ?
#
loop_
_entity_poly.entity_id
_entity_poly.type
_entity_poly.pdbx_seq_one_letter_code
_entity_poly.pdbx_strand_id
1 'polypeptide(L)'
;MLFASKRKPRESMLWIVGIFLIVVIVLVAVVVKGGSGVWIVTALAVGAILLITALAHDLIRRAGKALPPVGGRGDLTQLIRSLVVESHTDFLTGLHNRRSYDQFISEITRASSQLGGRVALAMIDIDRFKSINDRYGHPVGDAVLKALSRRWHDAVRGSDLLVRLGGDEFCLVLTGVGLEEALVVAEKIRNISTASIIVGGLSAERIALELTVSVGVLAWSTTQGPGAAQALDQADQALYAAKAGGGNQVVGKNAV
;
A
#
# COMPACT_ATOMS: atom_id res chain seq x y z
N MET A 1 -38.71 14.42 28.03
CA MET A 1 -37.99 14.03 29.23
C MET A 1 -38.08 12.52 29.35
N LEU A 2 -37.10 11.78 28.87
CA LEU A 2 -36.99 10.33 29.03
C LEU A 2 -35.51 9.97 29.06
N PHE A 3 -35.04 9.58 30.22
CA PHE A 3 -33.66 9.22 30.52
C PHE A 3 -33.25 7.94 29.76
N ALA A 4 -32.43 8.06 28.75
CA ALA A 4 -31.71 6.94 28.18
C ALA A 4 -30.42 6.73 28.99
N SER A 5 -30.45 5.83 29.95
CA SER A 5 -29.31 5.38 30.73
C SER A 5 -28.24 4.78 29.83
N LYS A 6 -27.09 5.44 29.72
CA LYS A 6 -25.86 4.89 29.09
C LYS A 6 -25.30 3.78 30.00
N ARG A 7 -25.71 2.53 29.80
CA ARG A 7 -25.07 1.39 30.48
C ARG A 7 -23.63 1.24 29.96
N LYS A 8 -22.67 1.22 30.89
CA LYS A 8 -21.24 1.02 30.59
C LYS A 8 -21.02 -0.37 29.94
N PRO A 9 -20.15 -0.53 28.95
CA PRO A 9 -19.93 -1.80 28.22
C PRO A 9 -19.47 -2.97 29.13
N ARG A 10 -18.99 -2.70 30.33
CA ARG A 10 -18.61 -3.70 31.33
C ARG A 10 -19.82 -4.38 31.97
N GLU A 11 -20.94 -3.68 32.12
CA GLU A 11 -22.15 -4.24 32.74
C GLU A 11 -22.86 -5.22 31.80
N SER A 12 -22.83 -4.98 30.47
CA SER A 12 -23.44 -5.91 29.50
C SER A 12 -22.72 -7.26 29.44
N MET A 13 -21.39 -7.26 29.62
CA MET A 13 -20.59 -8.49 29.64
C MET A 13 -20.85 -9.31 30.91
N LEU A 14 -21.03 -8.65 32.07
CA LEU A 14 -21.41 -9.31 33.32
C LEU A 14 -22.78 -9.96 33.24
N TRP A 15 -23.75 -9.32 32.55
CA TRP A 15 -25.09 -9.90 32.36
C TRP A 15 -25.05 -11.14 31.45
N ILE A 16 -24.25 -11.15 30.39
CA ILE A 16 -24.09 -12.29 29.47
C ILE A 16 -23.42 -13.47 30.21
N VAL A 17 -22.37 -13.19 30.99
CA VAL A 17 -21.71 -14.21 31.83
C VAL A 17 -22.65 -14.73 32.91
N GLY A 18 -23.47 -13.86 33.54
CA GLY A 18 -24.46 -14.25 34.55
C GLY A 18 -25.54 -15.17 33.95
N ILE A 19 -26.11 -14.84 32.82
CA ILE A 19 -27.09 -15.68 32.11
C ILE A 19 -26.48 -17.02 31.73
N PHE A 20 -25.24 -17.05 31.21
CA PHE A 20 -24.53 -18.29 30.88
C PHE A 20 -24.32 -19.16 32.11
N LEU A 21 -23.93 -18.60 33.24
CA LEU A 21 -23.76 -19.33 34.50
C LEU A 21 -25.09 -19.93 35.02
N ILE A 22 -26.18 -19.19 34.92
CA ILE A 22 -27.52 -19.67 35.28
C ILE A 22 -27.94 -20.85 34.39
N VAL A 23 -27.72 -20.76 33.08
CA VAL A 23 -28.02 -21.83 32.13
C VAL A 23 -27.20 -23.08 32.44
N VAL A 24 -25.91 -22.92 32.73
CA VAL A 24 -25.02 -24.05 33.09
C VAL A 24 -25.47 -24.69 34.42
N ILE A 25 -25.85 -23.92 35.45
CA ILE A 25 -26.33 -24.42 36.75
C ILE A 25 -27.65 -25.19 36.55
N VAL A 26 -28.60 -24.67 35.79
CA VAL A 26 -29.88 -25.36 35.51
C VAL A 26 -29.62 -26.68 34.77
N LEU A 27 -28.67 -26.67 33.85
CA LEU A 27 -28.27 -27.83 33.07
C LEU A 27 -27.65 -28.94 33.93
N VAL A 28 -26.73 -28.56 34.83
CA VAL A 28 -26.10 -29.49 35.77
C VAL A 28 -27.18 -30.08 36.71
N ALA A 29 -28.14 -29.28 37.17
CA ALA A 29 -29.26 -29.75 38.01
C ALA A 29 -30.18 -30.76 37.29
N VAL A 30 -30.38 -30.60 35.95
CA VAL A 30 -31.16 -31.54 35.13
C VAL A 30 -30.39 -32.85 34.91
N VAL A 31 -29.07 -32.80 34.74
CA VAL A 31 -28.21 -33.96 34.56
C VAL A 31 -28.12 -34.81 35.81
N VAL A 32 -28.03 -34.19 36.98
CA VAL A 32 -27.96 -34.85 38.31
C VAL A 32 -29.27 -35.62 38.63
N LYS A 33 -30.41 -35.22 38.01
CA LYS A 33 -31.70 -35.94 38.18
C LYS A 33 -31.96 -37.10 37.22
N GLY A 34 -30.97 -37.57 36.50
CA GLY A 34 -31.05 -38.85 35.75
C GLY A 34 -31.63 -38.70 34.32
N GLY A 35 -31.46 -37.58 33.66
CA GLY A 35 -31.79 -37.38 32.24
C GLY A 35 -30.85 -38.18 31.32
N SER A 36 -31.41 -38.80 30.26
CA SER A 36 -30.66 -39.54 29.27
C SER A 36 -29.61 -38.66 28.53
N GLY A 37 -28.49 -39.26 28.10
CA GLY A 37 -27.34 -38.51 27.51
C GLY A 37 -27.68 -37.63 26.32
N VAL A 38 -28.84 -37.81 25.68
CA VAL A 38 -29.35 -36.97 24.59
C VAL A 38 -29.56 -35.49 25.05
N TRP A 39 -30.00 -35.31 26.27
CA TRP A 39 -30.25 -33.97 26.82
C TRP A 39 -28.97 -33.17 27.11
N ILE A 40 -27.86 -33.88 27.41
CA ILE A 40 -26.56 -33.24 27.62
C ILE A 40 -26.04 -32.67 26.32
N VAL A 41 -26.15 -33.42 25.21
CA VAL A 41 -25.68 -33.00 23.89
C VAL A 41 -26.49 -31.80 23.36
N THR A 42 -27.82 -31.87 23.50
CA THR A 42 -28.68 -30.74 23.08
C THR A 42 -28.43 -29.47 23.89
N ALA A 43 -28.17 -29.60 25.13
CA ALA A 43 -27.92 -28.46 26.02
C ALA A 43 -26.54 -27.81 25.76
N LEU A 44 -25.50 -28.62 25.49
CA LEU A 44 -24.19 -28.12 25.07
C LEU A 44 -24.28 -27.41 23.69
N ALA A 45 -25.09 -27.95 22.78
CA ALA A 45 -25.31 -27.35 21.47
C ALA A 45 -26.03 -25.99 21.59
N VAL A 46 -27.06 -25.88 22.43
CA VAL A 46 -27.77 -24.60 22.68
C VAL A 46 -26.81 -23.59 23.34
N GLY A 47 -25.99 -24.00 24.32
CA GLY A 47 -25.00 -23.16 24.95
C GLY A 47 -23.95 -22.63 23.95
N ALA A 48 -23.48 -23.48 23.08
CA ALA A 48 -22.53 -23.09 22.01
C ALA A 48 -23.15 -22.11 21.00
N ILE A 49 -24.39 -22.31 20.60
CA ILE A 49 -25.13 -21.41 19.70
C ILE A 49 -25.31 -20.02 20.36
N LEU A 50 -25.69 -19.99 21.64
CA LEU A 50 -25.85 -18.73 22.38
C LEU A 50 -24.52 -17.99 22.56
N LEU A 51 -23.42 -18.70 22.78
CA LEU A 51 -22.08 -18.12 22.85
C LEU A 51 -21.63 -17.55 21.51
N ILE A 52 -21.83 -18.31 20.42
CA ILE A 52 -21.50 -17.85 19.07
C ILE A 52 -22.31 -16.61 18.68
N THR A 53 -23.60 -16.60 18.97
CA THR A 53 -24.44 -15.42 18.68
C THR A 53 -24.08 -14.20 19.53
N ALA A 54 -23.70 -14.38 20.79
CA ALA A 54 -23.22 -13.30 21.65
C ALA A 54 -21.88 -12.74 21.17
N LEU A 55 -20.92 -13.61 20.78
CA LEU A 55 -19.63 -13.21 20.20
C LEU A 55 -19.82 -12.51 18.85
N ALA A 56 -20.68 -13.03 17.99
CA ALA A 56 -20.99 -12.40 16.71
C ALA A 56 -21.64 -11.02 16.90
N HIS A 57 -22.54 -10.88 17.86
CA HIS A 57 -23.16 -9.60 18.19
C HIS A 57 -22.15 -8.58 18.73
N ASP A 58 -21.22 -9.01 19.60
CA ASP A 58 -20.16 -8.13 20.12
C ASP A 58 -19.16 -7.74 19.01
N LEU A 59 -18.84 -8.67 18.11
CA LEU A 59 -17.98 -8.41 16.94
C LEU A 59 -18.63 -7.40 16.00
N ILE A 60 -19.91 -7.58 15.66
CA ILE A 60 -20.69 -6.65 14.83
C ILE A 60 -20.78 -5.27 15.51
N ARG A 61 -20.95 -5.25 16.82
CA ARG A 61 -21.02 -4.01 17.60
C ARG A 61 -19.67 -3.28 17.66
N ARG A 62 -18.55 -4.01 17.70
CA ARG A 62 -17.18 -3.45 17.63
C ARG A 62 -16.86 -2.99 16.20
N ALA A 63 -17.21 -3.78 15.21
CA ALA A 63 -17.08 -3.39 13.81
C ALA A 63 -17.94 -2.14 13.47
N GLY A 64 -19.16 -2.06 13.96
CA GLY A 64 -20.01 -0.88 13.81
C GLY A 64 -19.54 0.37 14.57
N LYS A 65 -18.63 0.23 15.56
CA LYS A 65 -17.99 1.37 16.22
C LYS A 65 -16.67 1.78 15.57
N ALA A 66 -16.04 0.87 14.84
CA ALA A 66 -14.82 1.14 14.06
C ALA A 66 -15.15 1.81 12.71
N LEU A 67 -16.38 1.66 12.21
CA LEU A 67 -16.85 2.40 11.05
C LEU A 67 -17.48 3.72 11.53
N PRO A 68 -17.04 4.88 11.02
CA PRO A 68 -17.72 6.14 11.30
C PRO A 68 -19.19 6.02 10.88
N PRO A 69 -20.14 6.66 11.58
CA PRO A 69 -21.55 6.61 11.20
C PRO A 69 -21.70 7.14 9.78
N VAL A 70 -22.11 6.27 8.85
CA VAL A 70 -22.42 6.66 7.47
C VAL A 70 -23.75 7.44 7.51
N GLY A 71 -23.66 8.72 7.82
CA GLY A 71 -24.80 9.61 8.05
C GLY A 71 -25.17 10.51 6.87
N GLY A 72 -24.63 10.28 5.67
CA GLY A 72 -24.98 11.09 4.52
C GLY A 72 -24.24 10.72 3.23
N ARG A 73 -24.70 11.21 2.08
CA ARG A 73 -24.05 11.05 0.77
C ARG A 73 -22.57 11.52 0.79
N GLY A 74 -22.24 12.48 1.66
CA GLY A 74 -20.89 13.00 1.85
C GLY A 74 -19.93 11.98 2.47
N ASP A 75 -20.38 11.27 3.51
CA ASP A 75 -19.55 10.30 4.24
C ASP A 75 -19.20 9.08 3.37
N LEU A 76 -20.16 8.59 2.58
CA LEU A 76 -19.93 7.49 1.65
C LEU A 76 -18.92 7.89 0.56
N THR A 77 -19.04 9.11 0.05
CA THR A 77 -18.10 9.64 -0.95
C THR A 77 -16.69 9.81 -0.38
N GLN A 78 -16.55 10.26 0.87
CA GLN A 78 -15.27 10.33 1.55
C GLN A 78 -14.68 8.95 1.83
N LEU A 79 -15.50 8.00 2.26
CA LEU A 79 -15.06 6.61 2.48
C LEU A 79 -14.59 5.97 1.17
N ILE A 80 -15.35 6.12 0.09
CA ILE A 80 -14.94 5.62 -1.24
C ILE A 80 -13.62 6.28 -1.67
N ARG A 81 -13.48 7.60 -1.50
CA ARG A 81 -12.23 8.30 -1.82
C ARG A 81 -11.04 7.79 -1.00
N SER A 82 -11.19 7.59 0.31
CA SER A 82 -10.11 7.06 1.15
C SER A 82 -9.72 5.65 0.73
N LEU A 83 -10.68 4.76 0.46
CA LEU A 83 -10.43 3.40 -0.01
C LEU A 83 -9.75 3.39 -1.39
N VAL A 84 -10.12 4.30 -2.29
CA VAL A 84 -9.47 4.45 -3.60
C VAL A 84 -8.04 4.96 -3.43
N VAL A 85 -7.80 5.96 -2.59
CA VAL A 85 -6.45 6.49 -2.32
C VAL A 85 -5.58 5.39 -1.70
N GLU A 86 -6.03 4.70 -0.66
CA GLU A 86 -5.30 3.58 -0.05
C GLU A 86 -5.01 2.45 -1.04
N SER A 87 -5.92 2.22 -2.01
CA SER A 87 -5.74 1.21 -3.06
C SER A 87 -4.72 1.61 -4.13
N HIS A 88 -4.39 2.90 -4.30
CA HIS A 88 -3.58 3.42 -5.41
C HIS A 88 -2.26 4.06 -4.95
N THR A 89 -1.99 4.12 -3.66
CA THR A 89 -0.76 4.70 -3.11
C THR A 89 0.07 3.68 -2.35
N ASP A 90 1.38 3.89 -2.33
CA ASP A 90 2.31 3.16 -1.47
C ASP A 90 2.26 3.76 -0.05
N PHE A 91 2.02 2.95 0.95
CA PHE A 91 1.83 3.39 2.34
C PHE A 91 3.09 4.00 2.97
N LEU A 92 4.28 3.61 2.52
CA LEU A 92 5.53 4.11 3.08
C LEU A 92 5.90 5.48 2.54
N THR A 93 5.80 5.65 1.21
CA THR A 93 6.31 6.83 0.50
C THR A 93 5.22 7.83 0.14
N GLY A 94 3.95 7.41 0.11
CA GLY A 94 2.82 8.21 -0.37
C GLY A 94 2.76 8.37 -1.90
N LEU A 95 3.71 7.80 -2.63
CA LEU A 95 3.70 7.78 -4.10
C LEU A 95 2.62 6.84 -4.63
N HIS A 96 2.36 6.90 -5.91
CA HIS A 96 1.53 5.89 -6.59
C HIS A 96 2.15 4.49 -6.45
N ASN A 97 1.30 3.46 -6.44
CA ASN A 97 1.73 2.07 -6.37
C ASN A 97 1.65 1.37 -7.74
N ARG A 98 2.02 0.09 -7.79
CA ARG A 98 1.98 -0.75 -8.99
C ARG A 98 0.62 -0.74 -9.69
N ARG A 99 -0.47 -0.77 -8.92
CA ARG A 99 -1.83 -0.75 -9.50
C ARG A 99 -2.11 0.54 -10.26
N SER A 100 -1.65 1.67 -9.72
CA SER A 100 -1.77 2.98 -10.42
C SER A 100 -0.99 3.00 -11.72
N TYR A 101 0.20 2.39 -11.77
CA TYR A 101 0.97 2.25 -12.99
C TYR A 101 0.20 1.45 -14.07
N ASP A 102 -0.32 0.27 -13.71
CA ASP A 102 -1.03 -0.60 -14.64
C ASP A 102 -2.27 0.08 -15.22
N GLN A 103 -3.01 0.81 -14.38
CA GLN A 103 -4.17 1.59 -14.82
C GLN A 103 -3.76 2.72 -15.76
N PHE A 104 -2.76 3.51 -15.38
CA PHE A 104 -2.32 4.68 -16.14
C PHE A 104 -1.81 4.32 -17.54
N ILE A 105 -0.97 3.27 -17.66
CA ILE A 105 -0.52 2.78 -18.96
C ILE A 105 -1.68 2.29 -19.81
N SER A 106 -2.63 1.56 -19.21
CA SER A 106 -3.83 1.08 -19.89
C SER A 106 -4.68 2.23 -20.43
N GLU A 107 -4.83 3.31 -19.66
CA GLU A 107 -5.56 4.51 -20.07
C GLU A 107 -4.87 5.26 -21.19
N ILE A 108 -3.54 5.46 -21.09
CA ILE A 108 -2.75 6.09 -22.15
C ILE A 108 -2.84 5.29 -23.45
N THR A 109 -2.64 3.97 -23.39
CA THR A 109 -2.71 3.12 -24.58
C THR A 109 -4.06 3.21 -25.27
N ARG A 110 -5.16 3.24 -24.49
CA ARG A 110 -6.51 3.37 -25.03
C ARG A 110 -6.80 4.75 -25.61
N ALA A 111 -6.42 5.82 -24.89
CA ALA A 111 -6.66 7.20 -25.34
C ALA A 111 -5.84 7.57 -26.57
N SER A 112 -4.63 7.07 -26.66
CA SER A 112 -3.66 7.45 -27.71
C SER A 112 -3.75 6.62 -28.97
N SER A 113 -4.52 5.53 -28.99
CA SER A 113 -4.76 4.73 -30.20
C SER A 113 -5.40 5.55 -31.35
N GLN A 114 -6.00 6.69 -31.02
CA GLN A 114 -6.67 7.56 -32.00
C GLN A 114 -5.87 8.83 -32.33
N LEU A 115 -4.99 9.32 -31.46
CA LEU A 115 -4.36 10.64 -31.61
C LEU A 115 -2.83 10.57 -31.79
N GLY A 116 -2.22 9.43 -31.52
CA GLY A 116 -0.78 9.28 -31.45
C GLY A 116 -0.15 10.10 -30.33
N GLY A 117 0.82 9.56 -29.64
CA GLY A 117 1.53 10.24 -28.56
C GLY A 117 2.86 9.58 -28.29
N ARG A 118 3.73 10.25 -27.57
CA ARG A 118 5.00 9.71 -27.08
C ARG A 118 4.91 9.47 -25.59
N VAL A 119 5.45 8.37 -25.12
CA VAL A 119 5.54 8.01 -23.72
C VAL A 119 6.93 7.47 -23.44
N ALA A 120 7.48 7.78 -22.29
CA ALA A 120 8.69 7.15 -21.82
C ALA A 120 8.49 6.64 -20.38
N LEU A 121 9.17 5.55 -20.06
CA LEU A 121 9.20 4.91 -18.75
C LEU A 121 10.64 4.88 -18.26
N ALA A 122 10.92 5.45 -17.11
CA ALA A 122 12.20 5.34 -16.42
C ALA A 122 12.05 4.40 -15.23
N MET A 123 12.73 3.26 -15.25
CA MET A 123 12.93 2.39 -14.08
C MET A 123 14.09 2.91 -13.26
N ILE A 124 13.88 3.08 -11.97
CA ILE A 124 14.83 3.69 -11.03
C ILE A 124 15.06 2.71 -9.88
N ASP A 125 16.31 2.48 -9.52
CA ASP A 125 16.69 1.62 -8.41
C ASP A 125 17.85 2.25 -7.64
N ILE A 126 17.80 2.14 -6.30
CA ILE A 126 18.81 2.71 -5.41
C ILE A 126 20.01 1.78 -5.34
N ASP A 127 21.15 2.24 -5.83
CA ASP A 127 22.36 1.43 -5.82
C ASP A 127 22.73 0.99 -4.41
N ARG A 128 22.97 -0.31 -4.24
CA ARG A 128 23.39 -0.94 -2.98
C ARG A 128 22.43 -0.69 -1.79
N PHE A 129 21.15 -0.49 -2.02
CA PHE A 129 20.16 -0.22 -0.96
C PHE A 129 20.17 -1.28 0.14
N LYS A 130 20.37 -2.56 -0.22
CA LYS A 130 20.51 -3.64 0.76
C LYS A 130 21.63 -3.37 1.76
N SER A 131 22.78 -2.84 1.32
CA SER A 131 23.91 -2.51 2.21
C SER A 131 23.56 -1.42 3.22
N ILE A 132 22.64 -0.51 2.88
CA ILE A 132 22.13 0.51 3.82
C ILE A 132 21.31 -0.17 4.90
N ASN A 133 20.37 -1.06 4.51
CA ASN A 133 19.55 -1.81 5.44
C ASN A 133 20.41 -2.70 6.37
N ASP A 134 21.39 -3.41 5.79
CA ASP A 134 22.27 -4.31 6.55
C ASP A 134 23.13 -3.55 7.56
N ARG A 135 23.56 -2.32 7.22
CA ARG A 135 24.42 -1.51 8.07
C ARG A 135 23.68 -0.67 9.11
N TYR A 136 22.53 -0.10 8.75
CA TYR A 136 21.83 0.90 9.57
C TYR A 136 20.45 0.47 10.01
N GLY A 137 19.98 -0.69 9.55
CA GLY A 137 18.64 -1.22 9.83
C GLY A 137 17.54 -0.68 8.91
N HIS A 138 16.44 -1.44 8.82
CA HIS A 138 15.28 -1.09 7.99
C HIS A 138 14.67 0.29 8.28
N PRO A 139 14.60 0.80 9.53
CA PRO A 139 14.06 2.14 9.78
C PRO A 139 14.83 3.26 9.06
N VAL A 140 16.15 3.10 8.91
CA VAL A 140 17.01 4.05 8.17
C VAL A 140 16.76 3.91 6.68
N GLY A 141 16.63 2.68 6.15
CA GLY A 141 16.23 2.44 4.77
C GLY A 141 14.89 3.05 4.44
N ASP A 142 13.89 2.88 5.30
CA ASP A 142 12.56 3.52 5.13
C ASP A 142 12.64 5.05 5.09
N ALA A 143 13.48 5.64 5.92
CA ALA A 143 13.70 7.09 5.93
C ALA A 143 14.37 7.57 4.62
N VAL A 144 15.31 6.79 4.07
CA VAL A 144 15.94 7.03 2.76
C VAL A 144 14.89 6.99 1.65
N LEU A 145 14.07 5.93 1.60
CA LEU A 145 13.00 5.80 0.60
C LEU A 145 12.05 7.00 0.64
N LYS A 146 11.63 7.42 1.82
CA LYS A 146 10.77 8.62 2.01
C LYS A 146 11.45 9.90 1.54
N ALA A 147 12.72 10.06 1.83
CA ALA A 147 13.47 11.27 1.47
C ALA A 147 13.67 11.39 -0.04
N LEU A 148 14.07 10.28 -0.72
CA LEU A 148 14.22 10.24 -2.18
C LEU A 148 12.87 10.45 -2.87
N SER A 149 11.82 9.77 -2.41
CA SER A 149 10.48 9.92 -2.97
C SER A 149 9.99 11.37 -2.99
N ARG A 150 10.21 12.11 -1.92
CA ARG A 150 9.87 13.55 -1.85
C ARG A 150 10.70 14.37 -2.84
N ARG A 151 12.03 14.17 -2.88
CA ARG A 151 12.91 14.89 -3.81
C ARG A 151 12.51 14.66 -5.27
N TRP A 152 12.19 13.41 -5.62
CA TRP A 152 11.78 13.07 -6.98
C TRP A 152 10.40 13.63 -7.32
N HIS A 153 9.44 13.53 -6.40
CA HIS A 153 8.11 14.10 -6.56
C HIS A 153 8.16 15.62 -6.84
N ASP A 154 9.01 16.33 -6.09
CA ASP A 154 9.17 17.79 -6.26
C ASP A 154 9.91 18.15 -7.57
N ALA A 155 10.62 17.21 -8.17
CA ALA A 155 11.41 17.42 -9.38
C ALA A 155 10.67 17.09 -10.69
N VAL A 156 9.55 16.34 -10.63
CA VAL A 156 8.75 15.94 -11.79
C VAL A 156 7.52 16.82 -11.95
N ARG A 157 6.89 16.76 -13.13
CA ARG A 157 5.68 17.56 -13.44
C ARG A 157 4.44 16.84 -12.89
N GLY A 158 3.38 17.59 -12.62
CA GLY A 158 2.09 17.01 -12.20
C GLY A 158 1.41 16.12 -13.24
N SER A 159 1.85 16.18 -14.50
CA SER A 159 1.40 15.28 -15.59
C SER A 159 2.16 13.95 -15.63
N ASP A 160 3.29 13.86 -14.93
CA ASP A 160 4.12 12.67 -14.88
C ASP A 160 3.69 11.79 -13.70
N LEU A 161 3.80 10.47 -13.85
CA LEU A 161 3.40 9.53 -12.81
C LEU A 161 4.63 8.89 -12.16
N LEU A 162 4.93 9.29 -10.92
CA LEU A 162 5.98 8.65 -10.12
C LEU A 162 5.36 7.56 -9.24
N VAL A 163 5.93 6.36 -9.35
CA VAL A 163 5.39 5.13 -8.76
C VAL A 163 6.47 4.42 -7.96
N ARG A 164 6.11 3.84 -6.83
CA ARG A 164 6.91 2.82 -6.17
C ARG A 164 6.33 1.45 -6.50
N LEU A 165 7.14 0.59 -7.12
CA LEU A 165 6.73 -0.76 -7.51
C LEU A 165 6.84 -1.75 -6.35
N GLY A 166 7.84 -1.55 -5.48
CA GLY A 166 8.09 -2.35 -4.28
C GLY A 166 9.58 -2.27 -3.87
N GLY A 167 9.90 -2.56 -2.62
CA GLY A 167 11.29 -2.50 -2.15
C GLY A 167 11.95 -1.14 -2.43
N ASP A 168 13.05 -1.17 -3.16
CA ASP A 168 13.84 -0.03 -3.66
C ASP A 168 13.60 0.31 -5.13
N GLU A 169 12.60 -0.34 -5.76
CA GLU A 169 12.26 -0.17 -7.16
C GLU A 169 11.18 0.90 -7.35
N PHE A 170 11.46 1.86 -8.21
CA PHE A 170 10.54 2.93 -8.60
C PHE A 170 10.44 3.02 -10.11
N CYS A 171 9.36 3.61 -10.59
CA CYS A 171 9.28 4.00 -11.99
C CYS A 171 8.65 5.39 -12.13
N LEU A 172 9.03 6.06 -13.22
CA LEU A 172 8.51 7.36 -13.61
C LEU A 172 7.97 7.25 -15.04
N VAL A 173 6.68 7.49 -15.22
CA VAL A 173 6.04 7.54 -16.53
C VAL A 173 5.95 8.99 -16.97
N LEU A 174 6.54 9.29 -18.12
CA LEU A 174 6.60 10.61 -18.75
C LEU A 174 5.70 10.63 -19.98
N THR A 175 4.81 11.60 -20.06
CA THR A 175 3.87 11.72 -21.19
C THR A 175 4.28 12.85 -22.13
N GLY A 176 4.07 12.65 -23.43
CA GLY A 176 4.36 13.65 -24.44
C GLY A 176 5.85 13.84 -24.78
N VAL A 177 6.73 12.97 -24.28
CA VAL A 177 8.20 13.08 -24.49
C VAL A 177 8.76 11.86 -25.22
N GLY A 178 9.82 12.07 -25.96
CA GLY A 178 10.62 11.00 -26.58
C GLY A 178 11.81 10.61 -25.72
N LEU A 179 12.70 9.77 -26.29
CA LEU A 179 13.85 9.25 -25.55
C LEU A 179 14.80 10.35 -25.06
N GLU A 180 15.11 11.32 -25.90
CA GLU A 180 16.07 12.38 -25.54
C GLU A 180 15.59 13.23 -24.36
N GLU A 181 14.33 13.68 -24.40
CA GLU A 181 13.75 14.45 -23.31
C GLU A 181 13.62 13.60 -22.02
N ALA A 182 13.29 12.32 -22.16
CA ALA A 182 13.20 11.40 -21.03
C ALA A 182 14.56 11.14 -20.38
N LEU A 183 15.63 11.04 -21.16
CA LEU A 183 17.00 10.93 -20.63
C LEU A 183 17.41 12.16 -19.83
N VAL A 184 17.02 13.37 -20.27
CA VAL A 184 17.28 14.60 -19.50
C VAL A 184 16.58 14.56 -18.13
N VAL A 185 15.31 14.11 -18.08
CA VAL A 185 14.58 13.97 -16.83
C VAL A 185 15.21 12.88 -15.95
N ALA A 186 15.58 11.75 -16.51
CA ALA A 186 16.23 10.65 -15.79
C ALA A 186 17.59 11.08 -15.19
N GLU A 187 18.41 11.83 -15.94
CA GLU A 187 19.65 12.41 -15.44
C GLU A 187 19.42 13.42 -14.31
N LYS A 188 18.36 14.23 -14.40
CA LYS A 188 17.96 15.10 -13.29
C LYS A 188 17.65 14.29 -12.03
N ILE A 189 16.85 13.21 -12.14
CA ILE A 189 16.53 12.31 -11.02
C ILE A 189 17.81 11.71 -10.43
N ARG A 190 18.69 11.17 -11.28
CA ARG A 190 19.99 10.62 -10.85
C ARG A 190 20.81 11.66 -10.08
N ASN A 191 20.97 12.85 -10.62
CA ASN A 191 21.78 13.92 -10.03
C ASN A 191 21.25 14.41 -8.67
N ILE A 192 19.94 14.60 -8.53
CA ILE A 192 19.37 15.02 -7.24
C ILE A 192 19.43 13.90 -6.19
N SER A 193 19.57 12.65 -6.59
CA SER A 193 19.72 11.52 -5.69
C SER A 193 21.11 11.47 -5.02
N THR A 194 22.14 11.99 -5.67
CA THR A 194 23.53 12.03 -5.13
C THR A 194 23.70 13.06 -4.02
N ALA A 195 22.76 14.01 -3.86
CA ALA A 195 22.81 14.97 -2.77
C ALA A 195 22.63 14.24 -1.42
N SER A 196 23.49 14.56 -0.45
CA SER A 196 23.47 13.95 0.88
C SER A 196 22.06 13.93 1.49
N ILE A 197 21.65 12.76 1.99
CA ILE A 197 20.39 12.56 2.71
C ILE A 197 20.71 12.46 4.20
N ILE A 198 20.09 13.33 4.99
CA ILE A 198 20.21 13.30 6.44
C ILE A 198 18.97 12.59 6.99
N VAL A 199 19.19 11.43 7.60
CA VAL A 199 18.14 10.64 8.26
C VAL A 199 18.43 10.49 9.75
N GLY A 200 17.38 10.33 10.56
CA GLY A 200 17.52 10.00 11.98
C GLY A 200 17.86 8.52 12.15
N GLY A 201 18.93 8.19 12.89
CA GLY A 201 19.21 6.83 13.34
C GLY A 201 18.37 6.45 14.57
N LEU A 202 18.47 5.17 14.98
CA LEU A 202 17.74 4.62 16.14
C LEU A 202 18.11 5.32 17.47
N SER A 203 19.30 5.95 17.55
CA SER A 203 19.83 6.63 18.73
C SER A 203 19.67 8.16 18.69
N ALA A 204 18.70 8.70 17.96
CA ALA A 204 18.55 10.13 17.68
C ALA A 204 19.75 10.78 16.97
N GLU A 205 20.69 10.00 16.50
CA GLU A 205 21.86 10.43 15.77
C GLU A 205 21.47 10.77 14.31
N ARG A 206 22.05 11.85 13.77
CA ARG A 206 21.83 12.23 12.37
C ARG A 206 22.87 11.52 11.51
N ILE A 207 22.39 10.68 10.59
CA ILE A 207 23.23 9.94 9.65
C ILE A 207 23.16 10.66 8.29
N ALA A 208 24.29 11.11 7.80
CA ALA A 208 24.43 11.64 6.44
C ALA A 208 24.81 10.49 5.50
N LEU A 209 24.00 10.22 4.50
CA LEU A 209 24.21 9.17 3.52
C LEU A 209 24.39 9.78 2.13
N GLU A 210 25.42 9.32 1.43
CA GLU A 210 25.59 9.57 0.00
C GLU A 210 25.09 8.34 -0.74
N LEU A 211 24.14 8.58 -1.64
CA LEU A 211 23.46 7.54 -2.38
C LEU A 211 23.58 7.79 -3.87
N THR A 212 23.56 6.73 -4.64
CA THR A 212 23.40 6.81 -6.09
C THR A 212 22.21 5.99 -6.52
N VAL A 213 21.70 6.29 -7.70
CA VAL A 213 20.65 5.52 -8.35
C VAL A 213 21.06 5.20 -9.77
N SER A 214 20.63 4.03 -10.22
CA SER A 214 20.71 3.63 -11.62
C SER A 214 19.34 3.80 -12.27
N VAL A 215 19.30 4.21 -13.53
CA VAL A 215 18.05 4.46 -14.24
C VAL A 215 18.07 3.80 -15.62
N GLY A 216 17.02 3.02 -15.91
CA GLY A 216 16.78 2.46 -17.25
C GLY A 216 15.60 3.14 -17.91
N VAL A 217 15.76 3.68 -19.10
CA VAL A 217 14.72 4.44 -19.83
C VAL A 217 14.28 3.69 -21.08
N LEU A 218 12.96 3.54 -21.24
CA LEU A 218 12.30 3.07 -22.45
C LEU A 218 11.40 4.16 -23.00
N ALA A 219 11.49 4.47 -24.29
CA ALA A 219 10.56 5.38 -24.97
C ALA A 219 9.85 4.70 -26.13
N TRP A 220 8.57 5.03 -26.35
CA TRP A 220 7.78 4.47 -27.45
C TRP A 220 6.67 5.41 -27.92
N SER A 221 6.14 5.09 -29.12
CA SER A 221 4.90 5.68 -29.60
C SER A 221 3.69 4.92 -29.05
N THR A 222 2.69 5.63 -28.59
CA THR A 222 1.46 5.00 -28.01
C THR A 222 0.62 4.25 -29.05
N THR A 223 0.85 4.47 -30.35
CA THR A 223 0.15 3.75 -31.44
C THR A 223 0.69 2.35 -31.69
N GLN A 224 1.93 2.08 -31.29
CA GLN A 224 2.66 0.81 -31.58
C GLN A 224 3.48 0.37 -30.34
N GLY A 225 3.13 0.83 -29.16
CA GLY A 225 3.93 0.60 -27.97
C GLY A 225 3.62 -0.72 -27.27
N PRO A 226 4.51 -1.11 -26.35
CA PRO A 226 4.34 -2.29 -25.53
C PRO A 226 3.18 -2.11 -24.53
N GLY A 227 2.58 -3.22 -24.12
CA GLY A 227 1.68 -3.23 -22.95
C GLY A 227 2.43 -2.95 -21.64
N ALA A 228 1.70 -2.67 -20.55
CA ALA A 228 2.28 -2.26 -19.28
C ALA A 228 3.38 -3.19 -18.75
N ALA A 229 3.15 -4.50 -18.77
CA ALA A 229 4.14 -5.48 -18.31
C ALA A 229 5.38 -5.53 -19.20
N GLN A 230 5.19 -5.47 -20.53
CA GLN A 230 6.28 -5.50 -21.49
C GLN A 230 7.12 -4.21 -21.45
N ALA A 231 6.48 -3.06 -21.19
CA ALA A 231 7.19 -1.79 -21.02
C ALA A 231 8.11 -1.83 -19.79
N LEU A 232 7.63 -2.38 -18.68
CA LEU A 232 8.47 -2.56 -17.49
C LEU A 232 9.64 -3.50 -17.74
N ASP A 233 9.40 -4.65 -18.38
CA ASP A 233 10.46 -5.61 -18.70
C ASP A 233 11.55 -4.99 -19.58
N GLN A 234 11.17 -4.24 -20.61
CA GLN A 234 12.13 -3.58 -21.49
C GLN A 234 12.89 -2.43 -20.79
N ALA A 235 12.24 -1.68 -19.91
CA ALA A 235 12.90 -0.64 -19.13
C ALA A 235 13.83 -1.25 -18.06
N ASP A 236 13.45 -2.40 -17.46
CA ASP A 236 14.29 -3.14 -16.53
C ASP A 236 15.57 -3.67 -17.19
N GLN A 237 15.50 -4.14 -18.44
CA GLN A 237 16.69 -4.50 -19.21
C GLN A 237 17.66 -3.32 -19.38
N ALA A 238 17.14 -2.10 -19.59
CA ALA A 238 17.97 -0.90 -19.65
C ALA A 238 18.57 -0.55 -18.26
N LEU A 239 17.79 -0.72 -17.19
CA LEU A 239 18.26 -0.56 -15.81
C LEU A 239 19.36 -1.58 -15.48
N TYR A 240 19.17 -2.83 -15.88
CA TYR A 240 20.21 -3.86 -15.72
C TYR A 240 21.52 -3.47 -16.41
N ALA A 241 21.44 -2.93 -17.63
CA ALA A 241 22.61 -2.42 -18.33
C ALA A 241 23.29 -1.26 -17.58
N ALA A 242 22.50 -0.35 -16.97
CA ALA A 242 23.02 0.71 -16.11
C ALA A 242 23.76 0.15 -14.89
N LYS A 243 23.18 -0.83 -14.21
CA LYS A 243 23.82 -1.49 -13.06
C LYS A 243 25.09 -2.26 -13.45
N ALA A 244 25.04 -3.00 -14.55
CA ALA A 244 26.19 -3.74 -15.06
C ALA A 244 27.35 -2.83 -15.47
N GLY A 245 27.07 -1.60 -15.93
CA GLY A 245 28.05 -0.57 -16.25
C GLY A 245 28.68 0.11 -15.04
N GLY A 246 28.37 -0.32 -13.82
CA GLY A 246 28.94 0.21 -12.57
C GLY A 246 27.98 0.98 -11.68
N GLY A 247 26.73 1.13 -12.08
CA GLY A 247 25.72 1.92 -11.37
C GLY A 247 25.89 3.44 -11.56
N ASN A 248 25.05 4.22 -10.86
CA ASN A 248 25.05 5.68 -10.92
C ASN A 248 25.01 6.25 -12.33
N GLN A 249 24.22 5.69 -13.20
CA GLN A 249 24.11 6.10 -14.59
C GLN A 249 22.69 5.88 -15.16
N VAL A 250 22.44 6.53 -16.28
CA VAL A 250 21.21 6.39 -17.06
C VAL A 250 21.50 5.66 -18.36
N VAL A 251 20.73 4.64 -18.66
CA VAL A 251 20.76 3.94 -19.95
C VAL A 251 19.37 3.97 -20.56
N GLY A 252 19.26 4.34 -21.83
CA GLY A 252 17.97 4.43 -22.50
C GLY A 252 17.92 3.77 -23.86
N LYS A 253 16.73 3.32 -24.27
CA LYS A 253 16.45 2.77 -25.59
C LYS A 253 15.03 3.11 -26.05
N ASN A 254 14.78 3.05 -27.33
CA ASN A 254 13.42 2.99 -27.88
C ASN A 254 12.88 1.56 -27.80
N ALA A 255 11.57 1.43 -27.64
CA ALA A 255 10.92 0.13 -27.80
C ALA A 255 11.10 -0.37 -29.26
N VAL A 256 11.31 -1.66 -29.36
CA VAL A 256 11.45 -2.38 -30.64
C VAL A 256 10.09 -2.89 -31.08
#